data_274adba4a086219eb9872840de41aa7c
#
_entry.id   274adba4a086219eb9872840de41aa7c
#
_cell.length_a   1.000
_cell.length_b   1.000
_cell.length_c   1.000
_cell.angle_alpha   90.00
_cell.angle_beta   90.00
_cell.angle_gamma   90.00
#
_symmetry.space_group_name_H-M   'P 1'
#
loop_
_entity.id
_entity.type
_entity.pdbx_description
1 polymer ?
#
loop_
_entity_poly.entity_id
_entity_poly.type
_entity_poly.pdbx_seq_one_letter_code
_entity_poly.pdbx_strand_id
1 'polypeptide(L)'
;NFNFFIAYKGLRSLGKYQRVLVSNGNFRAGFSYVSPNKKYTAFAHFASHDITSQENGGIVTPEQFEGGEQQFKNRATIDVQLLNAENSRESKRYFLQHDYAFLRNRDSLASYKQIRFRHLFSYETEYYTYNETQSSSYFGDAYVPQNLHDKARLQRMTNRAGAELELPYLGRTFLFGNAYFYNYYFQNAYYVSGVLQRRQI
;
A
#
# COMPACT_ATOMS: atom_id res chain seq x y z
N ASN A 1 27.27 3.69 -14.10
CA ASN A 1 27.11 3.54 -12.65
C ASN A 1 25.85 2.74 -12.36
N PHE A 2 25.97 1.75 -11.50
CA PHE A 2 24.85 0.94 -11.03
C PHE A 2 24.88 0.92 -9.50
N ASN A 3 23.74 1.20 -8.88
CA ASN A 3 23.56 1.12 -7.44
C ASN A 3 22.29 0.30 -7.16
N PHE A 4 22.28 -0.45 -6.09
CA PHE A 4 21.12 -1.19 -5.63
C PHE A 4 20.99 -1.10 -4.11
N PHE A 5 19.78 -1.34 -3.62
CA PHE A 5 19.52 -1.47 -2.20
C PHE A 5 18.49 -2.58 -1.95
N ILE A 6 18.59 -3.18 -0.78
CA ILE A 6 17.60 -4.08 -0.22
C ILE A 6 17.43 -3.66 1.24
N ALA A 7 16.20 -3.55 1.68
CA ALA A 7 15.87 -3.17 3.05
C ALA A 7 14.63 -3.94 3.53
N TYR A 8 14.65 -4.32 4.79
CA TYR A 8 13.51 -4.89 5.48
C TYR A 8 13.38 -4.24 6.86
N LYS A 9 12.15 -3.95 7.24
CA LYS A 9 11.81 -3.48 8.58
C LYS A 9 10.54 -4.19 9.04
N GLY A 10 10.65 -4.88 10.16
CA GLY A 10 9.52 -5.49 10.85
C GLY A 10 9.22 -4.78 12.16
N LEU A 11 7.97 -4.80 12.56
CA LEU A 11 7.49 -4.36 13.86
C LEU A 11 6.46 -5.38 14.35
N ARG A 12 6.55 -5.72 15.64
CA ARG A 12 5.54 -6.53 16.31
C ARG A 12 5.24 -5.90 17.67
N SER A 13 3.97 -5.71 17.97
CA SER A 13 3.48 -5.21 19.24
C SER A 13 2.43 -6.15 19.79
N LEU A 14 2.63 -6.62 21.01
CA LEU A 14 1.66 -7.48 21.69
C LEU A 14 0.49 -6.68 22.30
N GLY A 15 0.71 -5.39 22.54
CA GLY A 15 -0.25 -4.55 23.25
C GLY A 15 -0.37 -4.89 24.74
N LYS A 16 -1.32 -4.26 25.41
CA LYS A 16 -1.58 -4.47 26.85
C LYS A 16 -2.85 -5.26 27.13
N TYR A 17 -3.78 -5.28 26.18
CA TYR A 17 -5.06 -5.97 26.28
C TYR A 17 -5.04 -7.28 25.50
N GLN A 18 -6.07 -8.10 25.71
CA GLN A 18 -6.29 -9.28 24.87
C GLN A 18 -6.56 -8.87 23.42
N ARG A 19 -6.08 -9.66 22.48
CA ARG A 19 -6.41 -9.55 21.03
C ARG A 19 -6.09 -8.18 20.43
N VAL A 20 -4.92 -7.63 20.76
CA VAL A 20 -4.40 -6.38 20.17
C VAL A 20 -3.00 -6.57 19.59
N LEU A 21 -2.65 -7.80 19.23
CA LEU A 21 -1.40 -8.09 18.55
C LEU A 21 -1.40 -7.40 17.17
N VAL A 22 -0.36 -6.63 16.90
CA VAL A 22 -0.10 -6.04 15.59
C VAL A 22 1.25 -6.52 15.09
N SER A 23 1.28 -6.95 13.85
CA SER A 23 2.50 -7.30 13.13
C SER A 23 2.56 -6.51 11.83
N ASN A 24 3.73 -5.99 11.50
CA ASN A 24 3.96 -5.19 10.31
C ASN A 24 5.30 -5.58 9.68
N GLY A 25 5.28 -5.92 8.41
CA GLY A 25 6.45 -6.15 7.59
C GLY A 25 6.57 -5.13 6.46
N ASN A 26 7.76 -4.63 6.20
CA ASN A 26 8.02 -3.72 5.10
C ASN A 26 9.32 -4.13 4.40
N PHE A 27 9.19 -4.67 3.21
CA PHE A 27 10.31 -5.04 2.35
C PHE A 27 10.44 -4.04 1.20
N ARG A 28 11.65 -3.61 0.92
CA ARG A 28 11.96 -2.73 -0.21
C ARG A 28 13.25 -3.19 -0.88
N ALA A 29 13.22 -3.21 -2.20
CA ALA A 29 14.40 -3.41 -3.02
C ALA A 29 14.33 -2.48 -4.22
N GLY A 30 15.48 -2.04 -4.70
CA GLY A 30 15.51 -1.19 -5.87
C GLY A 30 16.91 -0.99 -6.41
N PHE A 31 16.97 -0.40 -7.59
CA PHE A 31 18.22 -0.04 -8.22
C PHE A 31 18.12 1.29 -8.97
N SER A 32 19.26 1.89 -9.17
CA SER A 32 19.45 2.98 -10.11
C SER A 32 20.60 2.68 -11.05
N TYR A 33 20.43 3.06 -12.31
CA TYR A 33 21.43 2.86 -13.34
C TYR A 33 21.62 4.13 -14.16
N VAL A 34 22.87 4.45 -14.42
CA VAL A 34 23.25 5.51 -15.35
C VAL A 34 24.27 4.93 -16.33
N SER A 35 23.96 4.99 -17.62
CA SER A 35 24.85 4.51 -18.68
C SER A 35 26.18 5.27 -18.70
N PRO A 36 27.26 4.67 -19.21
CA PRO A 36 28.58 5.34 -19.29
C PRO A 36 28.53 6.65 -20.05
N ASN A 37 27.77 6.71 -21.15
CA ASN A 37 27.58 7.92 -21.96
C ASN A 37 26.57 8.91 -21.34
N LYS A 38 26.00 8.60 -20.17
CA LYS A 38 25.01 9.41 -19.44
C LYS A 38 23.74 9.74 -20.25
N LYS A 39 23.48 9.02 -21.34
CA LYS A 39 22.26 9.21 -22.13
C LYS A 39 21.07 8.46 -21.61
N TYR A 40 21.27 7.34 -20.92
CA TYR A 40 20.21 6.53 -20.36
C TYR A 40 20.32 6.50 -18.83
N THR A 41 19.19 6.74 -18.19
CA THR A 41 19.04 6.57 -16.73
C THR A 41 17.83 5.69 -16.46
N ALA A 42 17.92 4.83 -15.49
CA ALA A 42 16.81 4.03 -15.01
C ALA A 42 16.80 4.00 -13.49
N PHE A 43 15.60 4.02 -12.94
CA PHE A 43 15.33 3.81 -11.52
C PHE A 43 14.15 2.86 -11.38
N ALA A 44 14.33 1.80 -10.61
CA ALA A 44 13.25 0.88 -10.32
C ALA A 44 13.25 0.52 -8.84
N HIS A 45 12.06 0.29 -8.30
CA HIS A 45 11.92 -0.30 -6.98
C HIS A 45 10.70 -1.22 -6.90
N PHE A 46 10.82 -2.19 -6.02
CA PHE A 46 9.77 -3.00 -5.50
C PHE A 46 9.58 -2.69 -4.02
N ALA A 47 8.35 -2.54 -3.59
CA ALA A 47 7.99 -2.44 -2.19
C ALA A 47 6.85 -3.42 -1.88
N SER A 48 6.97 -4.13 -0.78
CA SER A 48 5.92 -4.98 -0.22
C SER A 48 5.70 -4.59 1.24
N HIS A 49 4.46 -4.40 1.60
CA HIS A 49 4.06 -4.03 2.95
C HIS A 49 2.88 -4.88 3.38
N ASP A 50 2.99 -5.49 4.54
CA ASP A 50 1.95 -6.26 5.17
C ASP A 50 1.71 -5.77 6.60
N ILE A 51 0.45 -5.66 6.96
CA ILE A 51 0.02 -5.35 8.33
C ILE A 51 -1.05 -6.38 8.68
N THR A 52 -0.89 -7.02 9.83
CA THR A 52 -1.92 -7.85 10.44
C THR A 52 -2.20 -7.30 11.83
N SER A 53 -3.46 -7.10 12.16
CA SER A 53 -3.92 -6.60 13.44
C SER A 53 -5.06 -7.45 13.98
N GLN A 54 -4.91 -7.94 15.18
CA GLN A 54 -6.03 -8.50 15.92
C GLN A 54 -6.95 -7.38 16.38
N GLU A 55 -8.24 -7.64 16.35
CA GLU A 55 -9.28 -6.69 16.74
C GLU A 55 -10.05 -7.24 17.95
N ASN A 56 -10.11 -6.47 19.01
CA ASN A 56 -10.77 -6.90 20.25
C ASN A 56 -12.19 -6.31 20.46
N GLY A 57 -12.61 -5.36 19.62
CA GLY A 57 -13.93 -4.74 19.73
C GLY A 57 -14.15 -3.88 20.97
N GLY A 58 -13.12 -3.71 21.83
CA GLY A 58 -13.23 -2.99 23.08
C GLY A 58 -13.53 -3.89 24.30
N ILE A 59 -13.64 -3.27 25.46
CA ILE A 59 -13.87 -3.93 26.74
C ILE A 59 -15.37 -4.28 26.87
N VAL A 60 -15.67 -5.50 27.35
CA VAL A 60 -17.06 -5.95 27.57
C VAL A 60 -17.67 -5.25 28.78
N THR A 61 -16.90 -5.20 29.88
CA THR A 61 -17.38 -4.72 31.18
C THR A 61 -16.48 -3.59 31.67
N PRO A 62 -16.92 -2.32 31.58
CA PRO A 62 -16.11 -1.16 31.99
C PRO A 62 -15.65 -1.24 33.46
N GLU A 63 -16.43 -1.85 34.34
CA GLU A 63 -16.13 -2.01 35.75
C GLU A 63 -14.86 -2.82 36.00
N GLN A 64 -14.53 -3.78 35.12
CA GLN A 64 -13.26 -4.51 35.19
C GLN A 64 -12.05 -3.57 34.98
N PHE A 65 -12.23 -2.49 34.24
CA PHE A 65 -11.19 -1.50 34.01
C PHE A 65 -11.11 -0.48 35.14
N GLU A 66 -12.26 -0.02 35.63
CA GLU A 66 -12.40 1.09 36.61
C GLU A 66 -12.37 0.62 38.06
N GLY A 67 -12.83 -0.61 38.33
CA GLY A 67 -13.07 -1.14 39.67
C GLY A 67 -11.82 -1.35 40.53
N GLY A 68 -10.63 -1.24 39.98
CA GLY A 68 -9.36 -1.32 40.70
C GLY A 68 -9.03 -2.71 41.30
N GLU A 69 -9.79 -3.74 40.94
CA GLU A 69 -9.57 -5.10 41.40
C GLU A 69 -8.18 -5.62 41.00
N GLN A 70 -7.55 -6.34 41.91
CA GLN A 70 -6.17 -6.81 41.74
C GLN A 70 -5.97 -7.67 40.47
N GLN A 71 -6.96 -8.51 40.14
CA GLN A 71 -6.92 -9.39 38.97
C GLN A 71 -6.90 -8.62 37.64
N PHE A 72 -7.53 -7.45 37.55
CA PHE A 72 -7.61 -6.64 36.37
C PHE A 72 -6.50 -5.58 36.25
N LYS A 73 -5.56 -5.53 37.21
CA LYS A 73 -4.33 -4.75 37.06
C LYS A 73 -3.50 -5.23 35.85
N ASN A 74 -3.52 -6.53 35.60
CA ASN A 74 -3.06 -7.07 34.33
C ASN A 74 -4.14 -6.85 33.30
N ARG A 75 -3.95 -5.88 32.39
CA ARG A 75 -4.92 -5.53 31.34
C ARG A 75 -5.22 -6.66 30.37
N ALA A 76 -4.34 -7.66 30.26
CA ALA A 76 -4.55 -8.85 29.45
C ALA A 76 -5.61 -9.82 30.01
N THR A 77 -6.12 -9.60 31.23
CA THR A 77 -7.20 -10.40 31.83
C THR A 77 -8.58 -9.77 31.70
N ILE A 78 -8.66 -8.55 31.16
CA ILE A 78 -9.93 -7.85 30.94
C ILE A 78 -10.63 -8.46 29.74
N ASP A 79 -11.92 -8.76 29.89
CA ASP A 79 -12.72 -9.36 28.82
C ASP A 79 -12.98 -8.39 27.68
N VAL A 80 -12.87 -8.90 26.45
CA VAL A 80 -13.02 -8.13 25.22
C VAL A 80 -14.13 -8.69 24.35
N GLN A 81 -14.73 -7.85 23.52
CA GLN A 81 -15.93 -8.19 22.77
C GLN A 81 -15.65 -9.15 21.60
N LEU A 82 -14.48 -9.03 20.96
CA LEU A 82 -14.10 -9.86 19.82
C LEU A 82 -12.88 -10.72 20.19
N LEU A 83 -13.05 -12.04 20.12
CA LEU A 83 -11.99 -12.98 20.46
C LEU A 83 -11.24 -13.52 19.25
N ASN A 84 -11.83 -13.46 18.06
CA ASN A 84 -11.34 -14.10 16.84
C ASN A 84 -11.31 -13.18 15.63
N ALA A 85 -11.41 -11.88 15.86
CA ALA A 85 -11.38 -10.90 14.78
C ALA A 85 -9.94 -10.48 14.45
N GLU A 86 -9.68 -10.42 13.16
CA GLU A 86 -8.38 -10.01 12.62
C GLU A 86 -8.59 -9.24 11.32
N ASN A 87 -7.89 -8.14 11.17
CA ASN A 87 -7.74 -7.49 9.89
C ASN A 87 -6.33 -7.63 9.34
N SER A 88 -6.21 -7.69 8.05
CA SER A 88 -4.93 -7.65 7.36
C SER A 88 -4.99 -6.77 6.14
N ARG A 89 -3.86 -6.14 5.86
CA ARG A 89 -3.65 -5.33 4.66
C ARG A 89 -2.30 -5.70 4.06
N GLU A 90 -2.34 -6.10 2.80
CA GLU A 90 -1.15 -6.35 2.01
C GLU A 90 -1.09 -5.36 0.85
N SER A 91 0.05 -4.76 0.63
CA SER A 91 0.28 -3.91 -0.53
C SER A 91 1.59 -4.26 -1.22
N LYS A 92 1.59 -4.22 -2.54
CA LYS A 92 2.78 -4.41 -3.37
C LYS A 92 2.84 -3.32 -4.41
N ARG A 93 4.02 -2.75 -4.60
CA ARG A 93 4.27 -1.71 -5.59
C ARG A 93 5.49 -2.07 -6.41
N TYR A 94 5.30 -2.06 -7.72
CA TYR A 94 6.35 -2.15 -8.73
C TYR A 94 6.45 -0.78 -9.39
N PHE A 95 7.64 -0.24 -9.44
CA PHE A 95 7.89 1.06 -10.03
C PHE A 95 9.11 1.00 -10.93
N LEU A 96 8.98 1.57 -12.11
CA LEU A 96 10.06 1.77 -13.06
C LEU A 96 9.94 3.17 -13.64
N GLN A 97 11.02 3.93 -13.59
CA GLN A 97 11.18 5.15 -14.37
C GLN A 97 12.46 5.05 -15.16
N HIS A 98 12.39 5.37 -16.43
CA HIS A 98 13.60 5.47 -17.23
C HIS A 98 13.53 6.63 -18.21
N ASP A 99 14.68 7.19 -18.48
CA ASP A 99 14.86 8.37 -19.31
C ASP A 99 15.96 8.09 -20.34
N TYR A 100 15.75 8.56 -21.57
CA TYR A 100 16.72 8.52 -22.62
C TYR A 100 16.93 9.91 -23.24
N ALA A 101 18.14 10.43 -23.14
CA ALA A 101 18.54 11.69 -23.78
C ALA A 101 19.00 11.42 -25.22
N PHE A 102 18.16 11.75 -26.18
CA PHE A 102 18.44 11.57 -27.59
C PHE A 102 19.48 12.59 -28.11
N LEU A 103 19.26 13.86 -27.80
CA LEU A 103 20.22 14.94 -28.06
C LEU A 103 20.67 15.54 -26.76
N ARG A 104 21.98 15.66 -26.59
CA ARG A 104 22.62 16.36 -25.50
C ARG A 104 23.81 17.10 -26.08
N ASN A 105 23.58 18.34 -26.53
CA ASN A 105 24.66 19.19 -26.99
C ASN A 105 25.10 20.07 -25.82
N ARG A 106 26.40 20.03 -25.49
CA ARG A 106 27.00 20.78 -24.41
C ARG A 106 28.03 21.74 -24.98
N ASP A 107 27.68 22.45 -26.02
CA ASP A 107 28.53 23.55 -26.48
C ASP A 107 28.34 24.76 -25.57
N SER A 108 29.44 25.25 -25.11
CA SER A 108 29.69 25.93 -23.85
C SER A 108 29.21 27.39 -23.76
N LEU A 109 28.49 27.95 -24.70
CA LEU A 109 28.17 29.39 -24.58
C LEU A 109 26.82 29.90 -25.10
N ALA A 110 26.03 29.16 -25.86
CA ALA A 110 24.81 29.79 -26.38
C ALA A 110 23.60 28.91 -26.66
N SER A 111 23.70 27.58 -26.62
CA SER A 111 22.58 26.76 -27.11
C SER A 111 22.52 25.39 -26.47
N TYR A 112 21.99 25.33 -25.26
CA TYR A 112 21.67 24.05 -24.63
C TYR A 112 20.41 23.48 -25.32
N LYS A 113 20.60 22.44 -26.12
CA LYS A 113 19.51 21.71 -26.74
C LYS A 113 19.50 20.30 -26.14
N GLN A 114 18.42 19.96 -25.46
CA GLN A 114 18.21 18.62 -24.94
C GLN A 114 16.86 18.10 -25.36
N ILE A 115 16.83 16.89 -25.92
CA ILE A 115 15.61 16.11 -26.11
C ILE A 115 15.74 14.88 -25.25
N ARG A 116 14.85 14.71 -24.31
CA ARG A 116 14.81 13.56 -23.40
C ARG A 116 13.45 12.91 -23.47
N PHE A 117 13.42 11.62 -23.70
CA PHE A 117 12.22 10.80 -23.56
C PHE A 117 12.19 10.21 -22.16
N ARG A 118 11.04 10.28 -21.53
CA ARG A 118 10.80 9.74 -20.19
C ARG A 118 9.61 8.81 -20.21
N HIS A 119 9.77 7.66 -19.58
CA HIS A 119 8.68 6.74 -19.31
C HIS A 119 8.66 6.37 -17.84
N LEU A 120 7.47 6.34 -17.25
CA LEU A 120 7.19 5.92 -15.90
C LEU A 120 6.11 4.86 -15.96
N PHE A 121 6.38 3.74 -15.32
CA PHE A 121 5.43 2.67 -15.06
C PHE A 121 5.31 2.45 -13.55
N SER A 122 4.08 2.35 -13.05
CA SER A 122 3.80 1.93 -11.69
C SER A 122 2.64 0.95 -11.70
N TYR A 123 2.82 -0.18 -11.00
CA TYR A 123 1.76 -1.13 -10.76
C TYR A 123 1.66 -1.38 -9.25
N GLU A 124 0.47 -1.17 -8.71
CA GLU A 124 0.18 -1.29 -7.30
C GLU A 124 -0.99 -2.24 -7.10
N THR A 125 -0.85 -3.11 -6.12
CA THR A 125 -1.94 -3.95 -5.63
C THR A 125 -2.10 -3.74 -4.15
N GLU A 126 -3.33 -3.67 -3.70
CA GLU A 126 -3.69 -3.54 -2.31
C GLU A 126 -4.83 -4.51 -2.00
N TYR A 127 -4.63 -5.31 -0.97
CA TYR A 127 -5.60 -6.27 -0.46
C TYR A 127 -5.90 -5.91 0.99
N TYR A 128 -7.16 -5.86 1.31
CA TYR A 128 -7.64 -5.75 2.66
C TYR A 128 -8.55 -6.94 2.94
N THR A 129 -8.38 -7.56 4.12
CA THR A 129 -9.26 -8.62 4.59
C THR A 129 -9.63 -8.36 6.04
N TYR A 130 -10.88 -8.61 6.38
CA TYR A 130 -11.36 -8.72 7.75
C TYR A 130 -11.95 -10.10 7.93
N ASN A 131 -11.46 -10.81 8.94
CA ASN A 131 -11.89 -12.16 9.28
C ASN A 131 -12.38 -12.19 10.71
N GLU A 132 -13.55 -12.79 10.92
CA GLU A 132 -14.06 -13.16 12.22
C GLU A 132 -14.64 -14.58 12.14
N THR A 133 -14.05 -15.52 12.87
CA THR A 133 -14.40 -16.94 12.75
C THR A 133 -15.54 -17.37 13.69
N GLN A 134 -15.93 -16.52 14.60
CA GLN A 134 -17.09 -16.73 15.48
C GLN A 134 -18.05 -15.55 15.35
N SER A 135 -19.31 -15.87 15.14
CA SER A 135 -20.33 -14.83 15.10
C SER A 135 -20.43 -14.15 16.47
N SER A 136 -20.45 -12.83 16.46
CA SER A 136 -20.68 -12.01 17.64
C SER A 136 -21.89 -11.10 17.42
N SER A 137 -22.51 -10.65 18.48
CA SER A 137 -23.55 -9.62 18.42
C SER A 137 -22.99 -8.21 18.25
N TYR A 138 -21.68 -8.07 18.11
CA TYR A 138 -20.97 -6.79 18.04
C TYR A 138 -21.46 -5.90 16.90
N PHE A 139 -21.74 -6.50 15.75
CA PHE A 139 -22.20 -5.78 14.56
C PHE A 139 -23.71 -5.66 14.43
N GLY A 140 -24.47 -6.14 15.43
CA GLY A 140 -25.92 -6.06 15.48
C GLY A 140 -26.65 -6.96 14.45
N ASP A 141 -27.90 -6.62 14.17
CA ASP A 141 -28.80 -7.45 13.35
C ASP A 141 -28.46 -7.47 11.84
N ALA A 142 -27.57 -6.60 11.40
CA ALA A 142 -27.10 -6.59 10.01
C ALA A 142 -26.12 -7.73 9.69
N TYR A 143 -25.74 -8.50 10.70
CA TYR A 143 -24.74 -9.55 10.61
C TYR A 143 -25.32 -10.87 10.13
N VAL A 144 -24.70 -11.47 9.12
CA VAL A 144 -25.01 -12.84 8.73
C VAL A 144 -24.36 -13.78 9.75
N PRO A 145 -25.10 -14.69 10.43
CA PRO A 145 -24.57 -15.53 11.51
C PRO A 145 -23.64 -16.64 10.97
N GLN A 146 -22.68 -16.26 10.17
CA GLN A 146 -21.64 -17.11 9.62
C GLN A 146 -20.31 -16.37 9.78
N ASN A 147 -19.21 -17.06 9.56
CA ASN A 147 -17.89 -16.45 9.59
C ASN A 147 -17.81 -15.21 8.69
N LEU A 148 -17.43 -14.08 9.27
CA LEU A 148 -17.15 -12.86 8.51
C LEU A 148 -15.85 -13.05 7.72
N HIS A 149 -15.90 -12.74 6.46
CA HIS A 149 -14.76 -12.79 5.56
C HIS A 149 -14.88 -11.70 4.51
N ASP A 150 -14.63 -10.47 4.95
CA ASP A 150 -14.69 -9.31 4.07
C ASP A 150 -13.37 -9.15 3.32
N LYS A 151 -13.48 -8.83 2.04
CA LYS A 151 -12.33 -8.62 1.16
C LYS A 151 -12.51 -7.36 0.35
N ALA A 152 -11.48 -6.56 0.28
CA ALA A 152 -11.35 -5.49 -0.69
C ALA A 152 -10.02 -5.62 -1.43
N ARG A 153 -10.03 -5.38 -2.72
CA ARG A 153 -8.85 -5.40 -3.57
C ARG A 153 -8.84 -4.18 -4.46
N LEU A 154 -7.73 -3.50 -4.48
CA LEU A 154 -7.45 -2.43 -5.41
C LEU A 154 -6.24 -2.81 -6.26
N GLN A 155 -6.35 -2.64 -7.57
CA GLN A 155 -5.23 -2.70 -8.49
C GLN A 155 -5.18 -1.37 -9.24
N ARG A 156 -4.00 -0.79 -9.29
CA ARG A 156 -3.75 0.46 -10.01
C ARG A 156 -2.52 0.29 -10.88
N MET A 157 -2.67 0.56 -12.16
CA MET A 157 -1.57 0.65 -13.09
C MET A 157 -1.50 2.06 -13.66
N THR A 158 -0.33 2.63 -13.68
CA THR A 158 -0.06 3.95 -14.24
C THR A 158 1.04 3.83 -15.27
N ASN A 159 0.78 4.31 -16.48
CA ASN A 159 1.77 4.54 -17.50
C ASN A 159 1.81 6.03 -17.82
N ARG A 160 3.00 6.59 -17.80
CA ARG A 160 3.24 7.97 -18.20
C ARG A 160 4.43 7.99 -19.14
N ALA A 161 4.21 8.46 -20.34
CA ALA A 161 5.26 8.63 -21.33
C ALA A 161 5.26 10.07 -21.84
N GLY A 162 6.44 10.60 -22.16
CA GLY A 162 6.53 11.96 -22.66
C GLY A 162 7.93 12.34 -23.07
N ALA A 163 8.02 13.56 -23.58
CA ALA A 163 9.27 14.19 -23.99
C ALA A 163 9.48 15.50 -23.24
N GLU A 164 10.73 15.71 -22.85
CA GLU A 164 11.25 16.97 -22.34
C GLU A 164 12.09 17.61 -23.42
N LEU A 165 11.73 18.82 -23.79
CA LEU A 165 12.44 19.64 -24.75
C LEU A 165 13.02 20.84 -24.03
N GLU A 166 14.30 21.04 -24.14
CA GLU A 166 14.97 22.25 -23.68
C GLU A 166 15.52 22.99 -24.90
N LEU A 167 14.93 24.15 -25.18
CA LEU A 167 15.24 24.96 -26.35
C LEU A 167 15.81 26.31 -25.90
N PRO A 168 16.82 26.84 -26.62
CA PRO A 168 17.26 28.21 -26.39
C PRO A 168 16.10 29.16 -26.58
N TYR A 169 15.98 30.15 -25.75
CA TYR A 169 14.94 31.21 -25.76
C TYR A 169 13.52 30.77 -25.31
N LEU A 170 13.15 29.49 -25.45
CA LEU A 170 11.82 28.99 -25.05
C LEU A 170 11.84 28.28 -23.67
N GLY A 171 13.05 28.06 -23.13
CA GLY A 171 13.19 27.36 -21.87
C GLY A 171 12.89 25.87 -21.96
N ARG A 172 12.46 25.30 -20.84
CA ARG A 172 12.20 23.87 -20.71
C ARG A 172 10.71 23.60 -20.86
N THR A 173 10.37 22.80 -21.83
CA THR A 173 8.99 22.39 -22.14
C THR A 173 8.82 20.89 -21.95
N PHE A 174 7.70 20.50 -21.33
CA PHE A 174 7.36 19.10 -21.08
C PHE A 174 6.05 18.74 -21.80
N LEU A 175 6.05 17.63 -22.51
CA LEU A 175 4.87 17.03 -23.09
C LEU A 175 4.71 15.61 -22.57
N PHE A 176 3.60 15.32 -21.89
CA PHE A 176 3.32 14.01 -21.31
C PHE A 176 1.94 13.50 -21.67
N GLY A 177 1.86 12.19 -21.98
CA GLY A 177 0.64 11.42 -21.98
C GLY A 177 0.59 10.52 -20.74
N ASN A 178 -0.60 10.36 -20.16
CA ASN A 178 -0.83 9.47 -19.03
C ASN A 178 -1.93 8.48 -19.38
N ALA A 179 -1.72 7.21 -19.00
CA ALA A 179 -2.74 6.17 -19.04
C ALA A 179 -2.85 5.54 -17.66
N TYR A 180 -4.08 5.43 -17.19
CA TYR A 180 -4.39 4.86 -15.88
C TYR A 180 -5.33 3.67 -16.06
N PHE A 181 -5.09 2.63 -15.29
CA PHE A 181 -5.98 1.49 -15.17
C PHE A 181 -6.26 1.24 -13.70
N TYR A 182 -7.54 1.13 -13.35
CA TYR A 182 -7.99 0.81 -12.02
C TYR A 182 -8.89 -0.42 -12.07
N ASN A 183 -8.64 -1.38 -11.17
CA ASN A 183 -9.52 -2.51 -10.94
C ASN A 183 -9.82 -2.57 -9.44
N TYR A 184 -11.08 -2.47 -9.11
CA TYR A 184 -11.55 -2.50 -7.75
C TYR A 184 -12.49 -3.69 -7.54
N TYR A 185 -12.24 -4.45 -6.50
CA TYR A 185 -13.06 -5.58 -6.08
C TYR A 185 -13.41 -5.41 -4.61
N PHE A 186 -14.68 -5.60 -4.30
CA PHE A 186 -15.16 -5.55 -2.93
C PHE A 186 -16.12 -6.71 -2.68
N GLN A 187 -15.91 -7.42 -1.60
CA GLN A 187 -16.78 -8.45 -1.07
C GLN A 187 -17.02 -8.14 0.40
N ASN A 188 -18.28 -8.02 0.78
CA ASN A 188 -18.69 -7.71 2.14
C ASN A 188 -19.78 -8.69 2.58
N ALA A 189 -19.64 -9.28 3.75
CA ALA A 189 -20.60 -10.19 4.36
C ALA A 189 -21.74 -9.48 5.10
N TYR A 190 -21.72 -8.16 5.17
CA TYR A 190 -22.72 -7.36 5.88
C TYR A 190 -24.13 -7.40 5.29
N TYR A 191 -24.27 -7.85 4.06
CA TYR A 191 -25.57 -7.90 3.42
C TYR A 191 -26.07 -9.32 3.29
N VAL A 192 -27.35 -9.49 3.57
CA VAL A 192 -28.14 -10.74 3.42
C VAL A 192 -28.04 -11.35 2.02
N SER A 193 -27.58 -10.59 1.06
CA SER A 193 -27.38 -11.02 -0.32
C SER A 193 -25.93 -10.86 -0.76
N GLY A 194 -24.93 -11.32 -0.08
CA GLY A 194 -23.52 -11.29 -0.46
C GLY A 194 -23.24 -10.72 -1.85
N VAL A 195 -23.37 -9.41 -2.03
CA VAL A 195 -23.26 -8.78 -3.35
C VAL A 195 -21.80 -8.64 -3.71
N LEU A 196 -21.36 -9.49 -4.59
CA LEU A 196 -20.07 -9.36 -5.26
C LEU A 196 -20.15 -8.18 -6.25
N GLN A 197 -19.61 -7.04 -5.89
CA GLN A 197 -19.48 -5.93 -6.84
C GLN A 197 -18.06 -5.89 -7.40
N ARG A 198 -17.94 -6.25 -8.66
CA ARG A 198 -16.74 -6.01 -9.45
C ARG A 198 -16.98 -4.79 -10.33
N ARG A 199 -16.32 -3.67 -10.05
CA ARG A 199 -16.28 -2.52 -10.96
C ARG A 199 -14.94 -2.52 -11.69
N GLN A 200 -15.01 -2.65 -13.00
CA GLN A 200 -13.94 -2.24 -13.92
C GLN A 200 -14.30 -0.83 -14.41
N ILE A 201 -13.39 0.10 -14.23
CA ILE A 201 -13.45 1.43 -14.83
C ILE A 201 -12.33 1.51 -15.85
#